data_b48396f94c48f9b1298f7524eb962222
#
_entry.id   b48396f94c48f9b1298f7524eb962222
#
_cell.length_a   1.000
_cell.length_b   1.000
_cell.length_c   1.000
_cell.angle_alpha   90.00
_cell.angle_beta   90.00
_cell.angle_gamma   90.00
#
_symmetry.space_group_name_H-M   'P 1'
#
loop_
_entity.id
_entity.type
_entity.pdbx_description
1 polymer ?
#
loop_
_entity_poly.entity_id
_entity_poly.type
_entity_poly.pdbx_seq_one_letter_code
_entity_poly.pdbx_strand_id
1 'polypeptide(L)'
;MEVERYYYAVASFMRKDDKISVTSVTCSVIGEENDIKFYPLMNIITDVEEKFKNDMVSGTVIIQSVIEISKQDYDAYKERIDKLHKIA
;
A
#
# COMPACT_ATOMS: atom_id res chain seq x y z
N MET A 1 12.28 7.24 -21.60
CA MET A 1 12.96 7.57 -20.32
C MET A 1 12.25 6.87 -19.17
N GLU A 2 13.01 6.21 -18.34
CA GLU A 2 12.47 5.54 -17.17
C GLU A 2 12.12 6.55 -16.08
N VAL A 3 10.94 6.41 -15.50
CA VAL A 3 10.48 7.28 -14.42
C VAL A 3 10.04 6.42 -13.23
N GLU A 4 10.13 7.00 -12.04
CA GLU A 4 9.64 6.40 -10.81
C GLU A 4 8.48 7.25 -10.28
N ARG A 5 7.37 6.59 -9.99
CA ARG A 5 6.17 7.23 -9.42
C ARG A 5 5.89 6.67 -8.04
N TYR A 6 5.37 7.52 -7.19
CA TYR A 6 5.15 7.21 -5.78
C TYR A 6 3.68 7.32 -5.44
N TYR A 7 3.20 6.40 -4.62
CA TYR A 7 1.77 6.32 -4.29
C TYR A 7 1.57 6.12 -2.80
N TYR A 8 0.49 6.68 -2.31
CA TYR A 8 -0.02 6.42 -0.97
C TYR A 8 -1.41 5.81 -1.10
N ALA A 9 -1.64 4.74 -0.37
CA ALA A 9 -2.90 4.01 -0.46
C ALA A 9 -3.47 3.72 0.92
N VAL A 10 -4.78 3.63 0.99
CA VAL A 10 -5.50 3.15 2.17
C VAL A 10 -6.25 1.90 1.75
N ALA A 11 -6.06 0.82 2.49
CA ALA A 11 -6.69 -0.46 2.22
C ALA A 11 -7.37 -0.99 3.47
N SER A 12 -8.40 -1.78 3.26
CA SER A 12 -9.08 -2.49 4.35
C SER A 12 -9.05 -4.00 4.08
N PHE A 13 -9.15 -4.78 5.13
CA PHE A 13 -9.23 -6.22 5.03
C PHE A 13 -9.99 -6.80 6.22
N MET A 14 -10.49 -8.02 6.06
CA MET A 14 -11.16 -8.71 7.13
C MET A 14 -10.14 -9.50 7.97
N ARG A 15 -10.17 -9.30 9.27
CA ARG A 15 -9.36 -10.07 10.21
C ARG A 15 -10.01 -11.42 10.50
N LYS A 16 -9.20 -12.35 10.99
CA LYS A 16 -9.70 -13.69 11.36
C LYS A 16 -10.69 -13.65 12.53
N ASP A 17 -10.70 -12.56 13.30
CA ASP A 17 -11.66 -12.35 14.39
C ASP A 17 -12.96 -11.66 13.92
N ASP A 18 -13.21 -11.61 12.61
CA ASP A 18 -14.38 -11.01 11.97
C ASP A 18 -14.44 -9.48 12.07
N LYS A 19 -13.35 -8.84 12.45
CA LYS A 19 -13.25 -7.37 12.49
C LYS A 19 -12.59 -6.87 11.22
N ILE A 20 -12.94 -5.65 10.82
CA ILE A 20 -12.31 -4.99 9.67
C ILE A 20 -11.19 -4.11 10.17
N SER A 21 -10.02 -4.24 9.55
CA SER A 21 -8.87 -3.37 9.79
C SER A 21 -8.63 -2.48 8.59
N VAL A 22 -8.12 -1.29 8.86
CA VAL A 22 -7.72 -0.32 7.82
C VAL A 22 -6.23 -0.07 7.99
N THR A 23 -5.50 -0.09 6.88
CA THR A 23 -4.06 0.12 6.90
C THR A 23 -3.66 1.10 5.81
N SER A 24 -2.54 1.78 6.04
CA SER A 24 -1.91 2.68 5.07
C SER A 24 -0.69 2.01 4.47
N VAL A 25 -0.49 2.21 3.18
CA VAL A 25 0.61 1.61 2.43
C VAL A 25 1.22 2.65 1.51
N THR A 26 2.55 2.64 1.40
CA THR A 26 3.25 3.39 0.36
C THR A 26 3.83 2.42 -0.65
N CYS A 27 3.86 2.85 -1.91
CA CYS A 27 4.33 2.02 -3.00
C CYS A 27 5.03 2.88 -4.04
N SER A 28 6.06 2.34 -4.68
CA SER A 28 6.69 3.00 -5.83
C SER A 28 6.67 2.07 -7.03
N VAL A 29 6.55 2.67 -8.21
CA VAL A 29 6.55 1.94 -9.47
C VAL A 29 7.56 2.59 -10.40
N ILE A 30 8.43 1.78 -10.98
CA ILE A 30 9.43 2.20 -11.96
C ILE A 30 9.02 1.66 -13.33
N GLY A 31 9.01 2.51 -14.34
CA GLY A 31 8.68 2.10 -15.69
C GLY A 31 8.90 3.21 -16.68
N GLU A 32 8.64 2.93 -17.95
CA GLU A 32 8.71 3.94 -19.00
C GLU A 32 7.58 4.96 -18.82
N GLU A 33 7.89 6.21 -19.10
CA GLU A 33 6.97 7.33 -18.88
C GLU A 33 5.59 7.12 -19.50
N ASN A 34 5.55 6.49 -20.68
CA ASN A 34 4.29 6.27 -21.41
C ASN A 34 3.53 5.03 -20.97
N ASP A 35 4.15 4.15 -20.17
CA ASP A 35 3.57 2.87 -19.79
C ASP A 35 2.95 2.89 -18.38
N ILE A 36 3.27 3.89 -17.58
CA ILE A 36 2.71 4.02 -16.22
C ILE A 36 1.36 4.74 -16.34
N LYS A 37 0.30 3.95 -16.57
CA LYS A 37 -1.04 4.49 -16.82
C LYS A 37 -2.05 4.15 -15.74
N PHE A 38 -1.67 3.31 -14.77
CA PHE A 38 -2.60 2.83 -13.75
C PHE A 38 -1.91 2.71 -12.41
N TYR A 39 -2.72 2.66 -11.38
CA TYR A 39 -2.21 2.49 -10.03
C TYR A 39 -1.74 1.05 -9.81
N PRO A 40 -0.70 0.85 -9.00
CA PRO A 40 -0.14 -0.48 -8.76
C PRO A 40 -0.99 -1.30 -7.77
N LEU A 41 -2.24 -1.57 -8.11
CA LEU A 41 -3.20 -2.20 -7.20
C LEU A 41 -2.72 -3.57 -6.72
N MET A 42 -2.20 -4.40 -7.62
CA MET A 42 -1.76 -5.73 -7.23
C MET A 42 -0.54 -5.69 -6.32
N ASN A 43 0.36 -4.72 -6.53
CA ASN A 43 1.51 -4.56 -5.65
C ASN A 43 1.07 -4.18 -4.24
N ILE A 44 0.08 -3.31 -4.13
CA ILE A 44 -0.47 -2.89 -2.84
C ILE A 44 -1.17 -4.06 -2.14
N ILE A 45 -2.00 -4.80 -2.86
CA ILE A 45 -2.70 -5.97 -2.32
C ILE A 45 -1.70 -7.00 -1.80
N THR A 46 -0.69 -7.34 -2.59
CA THR A 46 0.34 -8.30 -2.20
C THR A 46 1.07 -7.85 -0.95
N ASP A 47 1.41 -6.58 -0.87
CA ASP A 47 2.12 -6.01 0.27
C ASP A 47 1.31 -6.12 1.56
N VAL A 48 0.02 -5.78 1.49
CA VAL A 48 -0.89 -5.90 2.63
C VAL A 48 -1.05 -7.36 3.05
N GLU A 49 -1.24 -8.25 2.10
CA GLU A 49 -1.39 -9.67 2.40
C GLU A 49 -0.15 -10.26 3.07
N GLU A 50 1.04 -9.87 2.63
CA GLU A 50 2.27 -10.34 3.26
C GLU A 50 2.44 -9.81 4.69
N LYS A 51 2.14 -8.53 4.91
CA LYS A 51 2.30 -7.92 6.22
C LYS A 51 1.36 -8.49 7.27
N PHE A 52 0.15 -8.82 6.88
CA PHE A 52 -0.91 -9.20 7.82
C PHE A 52 -1.39 -10.64 7.63
N LYS A 53 -0.65 -11.47 6.90
CA LYS A 53 -1.08 -12.83 6.53
C LYS A 53 -1.52 -13.70 7.71
N ASN A 54 -0.96 -13.49 8.89
CA ASN A 54 -1.30 -14.28 10.07
C ASN A 54 -2.61 -13.84 10.73
N ASP A 55 -3.05 -12.62 10.46
CA ASP A 55 -4.21 -12.02 11.12
C ASP A 55 -5.39 -11.80 10.20
N MET A 56 -5.24 -11.99 8.89
CA MET A 56 -6.28 -11.66 7.92
C MET A 56 -6.85 -12.89 7.24
N VAL A 57 -8.07 -12.75 6.79
CA VAL A 57 -8.71 -13.72 5.88
C VAL A 57 -8.21 -13.42 4.46
N SER A 58 -7.65 -14.43 3.81
CA SER A 58 -7.09 -14.29 2.47
C SER A 58 -8.15 -13.83 1.47
N GLY A 59 -7.74 -12.95 0.55
CA GLY A 59 -8.62 -12.47 -0.51
C GLY A 59 -9.61 -11.39 -0.11
N THR A 60 -9.44 -10.78 1.07
CA THR A 60 -10.39 -9.75 1.56
C THR A 60 -9.86 -8.32 1.47
N VAL A 61 -8.67 -8.12 0.90
CA VAL A 61 -8.10 -6.77 0.79
C VAL A 61 -8.89 -5.95 -0.22
N ILE A 62 -9.36 -4.80 0.21
CA ILE A 62 -10.04 -3.81 -0.63
C ILE A 62 -9.28 -2.51 -0.55
N ILE A 63 -8.87 -1.98 -1.69
CA ILE A 63 -8.18 -0.70 -1.75
C ILE A 63 -9.22 0.39 -1.80
N GLN A 64 -9.23 1.25 -0.79
CA GLN A 64 -10.21 2.33 -0.66
C GLN A 64 -9.79 3.58 -1.40
N SER A 65 -8.50 3.89 -1.39
CA SER A 65 -7.99 5.05 -2.11
C SER A 65 -6.53 4.83 -2.49
N VAL A 66 -6.14 5.39 -3.63
CA VAL A 66 -4.74 5.44 -4.08
C VAL A 66 -4.53 6.83 -4.67
N ILE A 67 -3.50 7.52 -4.19
CA ILE A 67 -3.12 8.82 -4.74
C ILE A 67 -1.64 8.81 -5.10
N GLU A 68 -1.31 9.51 -6.17
CA GLU A 68 0.08 9.75 -6.52
C GLU A 68 0.62 10.88 -5.65
N ILE A 69 1.83 10.70 -5.12
CA ILE A 69 2.47 11.67 -4.22
C ILE A 69 3.89 11.95 -4.70
N SER A 70 4.49 12.99 -4.16
CA SER A 70 5.88 13.32 -4.42
C SER A 70 6.82 12.33 -3.73
N LYS A 71 8.07 12.26 -4.19
CA LYS A 71 9.09 11.45 -3.51
C LYS A 71 9.28 11.90 -2.06
N GLN A 72 9.25 13.19 -1.82
CA GLN A 72 9.42 13.74 -0.47
C GLN A 72 8.30 13.23 0.45
N ASP A 73 7.05 13.28 0.01
CA ASP A 73 5.92 12.80 0.79
C ASP A 73 5.97 11.29 0.96
N TYR A 74 6.40 10.57 -0.07
CA TYR A 74 6.56 9.12 0.00
C TYR A 74 7.54 8.74 1.11
N ASP A 75 8.71 9.37 1.16
CA ASP A 75 9.72 9.09 2.17
C ASP A 75 9.20 9.39 3.58
N ALA A 76 8.48 10.51 3.74
CA ALA A 76 7.91 10.91 5.02
C ALA A 76 6.83 9.93 5.50
N TYR A 77 5.92 9.53 4.62
CA TYR A 77 4.85 8.59 4.96
C TYR A 77 5.39 7.20 5.23
N LYS A 78 6.37 6.75 4.45
CA LYS A 78 6.98 5.45 4.66
C LYS A 78 7.61 5.35 6.05
N GLU A 79 8.30 6.38 6.48
CA GLU A 79 8.89 6.43 7.81
C GLU A 79 7.82 6.34 8.91
N ARG A 80 6.73 7.10 8.75
CA ARG A 80 5.63 7.09 9.73
C ARG A 80 4.92 5.75 9.79
N ILE A 81 4.67 5.13 8.66
CA ILE A 81 4.03 3.82 8.59
C ILE A 81 4.90 2.76 9.27
N ASP A 82 6.20 2.79 9.01
CA ASP A 82 7.14 1.86 9.63
C ASP A 82 7.15 2.01 11.15
N LYS A 83 7.09 3.24 11.66
CA LYS A 83 7.01 3.50 13.10
C LYS A 83 5.73 2.95 13.72
N LEU A 84 4.59 3.15 13.05
CA LEU A 84 3.31 2.63 13.53
C LEU A 84 3.32 1.10 13.62
N HIS A 85 3.91 0.43 12.65
CA HIS A 85 4.00 -1.02 12.64
C HIS A 85 4.93 -1.56 13.72
N LYS A 86 5.94 -0.81 14.12
CA LYS A 86 6.84 -1.21 15.21
C LYS A 86 6.20 -1.11 16.58
N ILE A 87 5.26 -0.20 16.75
CA ILE A 87 4.56 0.00 18.03
C ILE A 87 3.47 -1.06 18.22
N ALA A 88 2.87 -1.46 17.12
CA ALA A 88 1.89 -2.52 17.14
C ALA A 88 2.56 -3.88 17.30
#